data_d7b7e152657de6d3d7bf55ff4e9f73ff
#
_entry.id   d7b7e152657de6d3d7bf55ff4e9f73ff
#
_cell.length_a   1.000
_cell.length_b   1.000
_cell.length_c   1.000
_cell.angle_alpha   90.00
_cell.angle_beta   90.00
_cell.angle_gamma   90.00
#
_symmetry.space_group_name_H-M   'P 1'
#
loop_
_entity.id
_entity.type
_entity.pdbx_description
1 polymer ?
#
loop_
_entity_poly.entity_id
_entity_poly.type
_entity_poly.pdbx_seq_one_letter_code
_entity_poly.pdbx_strand_id
1 'polypeptide(L)'
;MKNNYKIVCNTAAGRRRYMQYLVPQVVSCDIVDRYDIWVNTMNIRDIEFFRMLAKQYPKIRLVWQPDGIIDGNKSINAFYEDCCDEDTIYIKLDDDIVWIEPGYFEKIVQFRIDNPQYFVVSPMVINNQKTSYVFQCEGLLPIKRYRRADPFDKILLKSGKFAKELHQWFID
;
A
#
# COMPACT_ATOMS: atom_id res chain seq x y z
N MET A 1 4.14 13.84 -13.82
CA MET A 1 4.14 14.92 -12.77
C MET A 1 2.76 15.56 -12.69
N LYS A 2 2.24 15.79 -11.49
CA LYS A 2 0.97 16.48 -11.26
C LYS A 2 1.23 17.75 -10.43
N ASN A 3 0.80 18.93 -10.93
CA ASN A 3 0.99 20.23 -10.27
C ASN A 3 2.45 20.50 -9.85
N ASN A 4 3.41 20.16 -10.70
CA ASN A 4 4.87 20.23 -10.46
C ASN A 4 5.43 19.24 -9.43
N TYR A 5 4.62 18.38 -8.85
CA TYR A 5 5.11 17.31 -7.98
C TYR A 5 5.42 16.04 -8.76
N LYS A 6 6.54 15.42 -8.43
CA LYS A 6 6.86 14.05 -8.81
C LYS A 6 6.11 13.09 -7.90
N ILE A 7 5.54 12.03 -8.47
CA ILE A 7 4.79 11.02 -7.71
C ILE A 7 5.59 9.73 -7.66
N VAL A 8 6.01 9.34 -6.47
CA VAL A 8 6.82 8.15 -6.25
C VAL A 8 6.10 7.19 -5.31
N CYS A 9 5.84 5.98 -5.80
CA CYS A 9 5.34 4.89 -4.96
C CYS A 9 6.50 4.10 -4.37
N ASN A 10 6.36 3.63 -3.12
CA ASN A 10 7.34 2.82 -2.42
C ASN A 10 6.67 1.58 -1.82
N THR A 11 7.30 0.42 -2.00
CA THR A 11 6.86 -0.83 -1.37
C THR A 11 8.06 -1.61 -0.84
N ALA A 12 8.04 -1.94 0.46
CA ALA A 12 8.95 -2.95 1.02
C ALA A 12 8.44 -4.34 0.60
N ALA A 13 9.03 -4.89 -0.46
CA ALA A 13 8.49 -6.04 -1.17
C ALA A 13 9.15 -7.36 -0.75
N GLY A 14 8.33 -8.31 -0.29
CA GLY A 14 8.80 -9.64 0.09
C GLY A 14 7.93 -10.78 -0.46
N ARG A 15 6.78 -10.48 -1.08
CA ARG A 15 5.76 -11.48 -1.40
C ARG A 15 5.25 -11.37 -2.83
N ARG A 16 5.97 -11.99 -3.81
CA ARG A 16 5.59 -11.98 -5.23
C ARG A 16 4.12 -12.39 -5.48
N ARG A 17 3.58 -13.28 -4.63
CA ARG A 17 2.19 -13.77 -4.77
C ARG A 17 1.14 -12.68 -4.71
N TYR A 18 1.42 -11.55 -4.07
CA TYR A 18 0.57 -10.37 -4.02
C TYR A 18 1.06 -9.27 -4.96
N MET A 19 2.38 -9.08 -5.05
CA MET A 19 2.98 -8.09 -5.92
C MET A 19 2.59 -8.25 -7.41
N GLN A 20 2.28 -9.47 -7.85
CA GLN A 20 1.77 -9.71 -9.21
C GLN A 20 0.44 -8.99 -9.49
N TYR A 21 -0.34 -8.67 -8.45
CA TYR A 21 -1.60 -7.91 -8.57
C TYR A 21 -1.40 -6.42 -8.34
N LEU A 22 -0.51 -6.05 -7.42
CA LEU A 22 -0.24 -4.66 -7.09
C LEU A 22 0.51 -3.93 -8.22
N VAL A 23 1.60 -4.53 -8.71
CA VAL A 23 2.49 -3.88 -9.68
C VAL A 23 1.76 -3.38 -10.93
N PRO A 24 0.90 -4.16 -11.61
CA PRO A 24 0.17 -3.68 -12.78
C PRO A 24 -0.67 -2.44 -12.49
N GLN A 25 -1.32 -2.37 -11.33
CA GLN A 25 -2.16 -1.24 -10.95
C GLN A 25 -1.36 0.05 -10.73
N VAL A 26 -0.14 -0.08 -10.17
CA VAL A 26 0.74 1.07 -9.95
C VAL A 26 1.37 1.55 -11.26
N VAL A 27 1.92 0.64 -12.08
CA VAL A 27 2.66 1.03 -13.28
C VAL A 27 1.76 1.51 -14.42
N SER A 28 0.49 1.07 -14.46
CA SER A 28 -0.50 1.55 -15.43
C SER A 28 -1.05 2.93 -15.09
N CYS A 29 -0.83 3.44 -13.90
CA CYS A 29 -1.28 4.77 -13.52
C CYS A 29 -0.37 5.85 -14.11
N ASP A 30 -0.93 6.76 -14.93
CA ASP A 30 -0.15 7.75 -15.65
C ASP A 30 0.50 8.79 -14.75
N ILE A 31 -0.13 9.13 -13.62
CA ILE A 31 0.43 10.13 -12.70
C ILE A 31 1.60 9.61 -11.87
N VAL A 32 1.80 8.29 -11.78
CA VAL A 32 2.94 7.70 -11.07
C VAL A 32 4.17 7.80 -11.96
N ASP A 33 5.13 8.59 -11.53
CA ASP A 33 6.39 8.82 -12.27
C ASP A 33 7.41 7.70 -12.02
N ARG A 34 7.44 7.15 -10.79
CA ARG A 34 8.39 6.10 -10.39
C ARG A 34 7.78 5.17 -9.34
N TYR A 35 8.14 3.91 -9.41
CA TYR A 35 7.79 2.91 -8.42
C TYR A 35 9.05 2.24 -7.85
N ASP A 36 9.38 2.54 -6.60
CA ASP A 36 10.53 2.00 -5.90
C ASP A 36 10.14 0.71 -5.16
N ILE A 37 10.63 -0.41 -5.65
CA ILE A 37 10.47 -1.73 -5.02
C ILE A 37 11.69 -1.97 -4.15
N TRP A 38 11.54 -1.78 -2.86
CA TRP A 38 12.54 -2.06 -1.84
C TRP A 38 12.56 -3.55 -1.53
N VAL A 39 13.61 -4.25 -1.94
CA VAL A 39 13.70 -5.70 -1.78
C VAL A 39 13.82 -6.05 -0.30
N ASN A 40 12.77 -6.65 0.25
CA ASN A 40 12.66 -7.02 1.67
C ASN A 40 12.44 -8.54 1.83
N THR A 41 13.22 -9.33 1.11
CA THR A 41 13.15 -10.79 1.12
C THR A 41 14.49 -11.41 0.75
N MET A 42 14.78 -12.58 1.32
CA MET A 42 15.90 -13.44 0.93
C MET A 42 15.47 -14.55 -0.04
N ASN A 43 14.17 -14.66 -0.36
CA ASN A 43 13.67 -15.67 -1.28
C ASN A 43 14.09 -15.34 -2.71
N ILE A 44 14.96 -16.17 -3.27
CA ILE A 44 15.52 -15.96 -4.61
C ILE A 44 14.44 -15.86 -5.70
N ARG A 45 13.35 -16.62 -5.59
CA ARG A 45 12.26 -16.59 -6.57
C ARG A 45 11.49 -15.27 -6.53
N ASP A 46 11.38 -14.64 -5.37
CA ASP A 46 10.75 -13.31 -5.24
C ASP A 46 11.69 -12.25 -5.80
N ILE A 47 12.99 -12.35 -5.51
CA ILE A 47 14.03 -11.45 -6.05
C ILE A 47 14.07 -11.51 -7.59
N GLU A 48 14.08 -12.70 -8.17
CA GLU A 48 14.07 -12.88 -9.63
C GLU A 48 12.82 -12.29 -10.26
N PHE A 49 11.66 -12.47 -9.63
CA PHE A 49 10.41 -11.86 -10.07
C PHE A 49 10.51 -10.33 -10.07
N PHE A 50 11.04 -9.71 -9.02
CA PHE A 50 11.22 -8.25 -8.97
C PHE A 50 12.21 -7.74 -10.01
N ARG A 51 13.30 -8.49 -10.27
CA ARG A 51 14.24 -8.19 -11.36
C ARG A 51 13.58 -8.23 -12.75
N MET A 52 12.71 -9.22 -12.95
CA MET A 52 11.93 -9.32 -14.20
C MET A 52 11.01 -8.10 -14.36
N LEU A 53 10.29 -7.70 -13.32
CA LEU A 53 9.41 -6.53 -13.34
C LEU A 53 10.19 -5.25 -13.67
N ALA A 54 11.35 -5.03 -13.05
CA ALA A 54 12.17 -3.85 -13.31
C ALA A 54 12.73 -3.81 -14.75
N LYS A 55 12.94 -4.96 -15.39
CA LYS A 55 13.28 -5.03 -16.81
C LYS A 55 12.08 -4.72 -17.73
N GLN A 56 10.90 -5.12 -17.30
CA GLN A 56 9.66 -4.99 -18.09
C GLN A 56 9.08 -3.57 -18.03
N TYR A 57 9.15 -2.93 -16.87
CA TYR A 57 8.49 -1.64 -16.62
C TYR A 57 9.52 -0.54 -16.30
N PRO A 58 9.71 0.45 -17.19
CA PRO A 58 10.70 1.53 -16.99
C PRO A 58 10.44 2.39 -15.73
N LYS A 59 9.19 2.45 -15.24
CA LYS A 59 8.84 3.15 -14.01
C LYS A 59 9.40 2.47 -12.77
N ILE A 60 9.77 1.17 -12.82
CA ILE A 60 10.22 0.42 -11.65
C ILE A 60 11.71 0.61 -11.42
N ARG A 61 12.04 1.02 -10.19
CA ARG A 61 13.41 1.00 -9.66
C ARG A 61 13.49 -0.06 -8.57
N LEU A 62 14.42 -1.02 -8.69
CA LEU A 62 14.75 -1.91 -7.56
C LEU A 62 15.73 -1.20 -6.63
N VAL A 63 15.41 -1.22 -5.36
CA VAL A 63 16.24 -0.68 -4.29
C VAL A 63 16.58 -1.80 -3.32
N TRP A 64 17.86 -1.94 -3.00
CA TRP A 64 18.33 -2.90 -2.02
C TRP A 64 18.46 -2.23 -0.66
N GLN A 65 18.30 -3.00 0.42
CA GLN A 65 18.49 -2.47 1.76
C GLN A 65 19.91 -1.89 1.89
N PRO A 66 20.07 -0.66 2.41
CA PRO A 66 21.34 0.04 2.42
C PRO A 66 22.47 -0.71 3.14
N ASP A 67 22.12 -1.42 4.20
CA ASP A 67 23.01 -2.23 5.03
C ASP A 67 23.05 -3.72 4.61
N GLY A 68 22.29 -4.08 3.57
CA GLY A 68 22.12 -5.47 3.15
C GLY A 68 21.33 -6.34 4.14
N ILE A 69 20.82 -5.76 5.23
CA ILE A 69 20.12 -6.49 6.27
C ILE A 69 18.62 -6.54 5.93
N ILE A 70 18.09 -7.75 5.84
CA ILE A 70 16.64 -8.00 5.70
C ILE A 70 16.15 -8.59 7.00
N ASP A 71 15.54 -7.76 7.83
CA ASP A 71 14.99 -8.11 9.15
C ASP A 71 13.49 -7.75 9.22
N GLY A 72 12.70 -8.37 8.34
CA GLY A 72 11.24 -8.26 8.34
C GLY A 72 10.74 -6.85 8.60
N ASN A 73 10.13 -6.65 9.76
CA ASN A 73 9.54 -5.36 10.12
C ASN A 73 10.55 -4.23 10.38
N LYS A 74 11.79 -4.52 10.73
CA LYS A 74 12.79 -3.48 11.00
C LYS A 74 13.27 -2.81 9.72
N SER A 75 13.42 -3.61 8.64
CA SER A 75 13.84 -3.10 7.34
C SER A 75 12.71 -2.55 6.47
N ILE A 76 11.43 -2.69 6.92
CA ILE A 76 10.27 -2.27 6.13
C ILE A 76 10.19 -0.76 5.90
N ASN A 77 10.83 0.04 6.76
CA ASN A 77 10.74 1.49 6.76
C ASN A 77 12.01 2.17 6.25
N ALA A 78 12.99 1.42 5.73
CA ALA A 78 14.26 1.97 5.25
C ALA A 78 14.09 3.08 4.19
N PHE A 79 13.03 3.00 3.37
CA PHE A 79 12.76 4.02 2.35
C PHE A 79 12.39 5.41 2.90
N TYR A 80 12.01 5.54 4.16
CA TYR A 80 11.68 6.86 4.72
C TYR A 80 12.88 7.79 4.77
N GLU A 81 14.09 7.26 4.88
CA GLU A 81 15.33 8.04 4.82
C GLU A 81 15.57 8.62 3.42
N ASP A 82 15.07 7.95 2.37
CA ASP A 82 15.14 8.39 0.99
C ASP A 82 13.96 9.29 0.56
N CYS A 83 12.94 9.45 1.42
CA CYS A 83 11.74 10.23 1.11
C CYS A 83 11.90 11.70 1.52
N CYS A 84 12.90 12.40 0.98
CA CYS A 84 13.27 13.74 1.40
C CYS A 84 13.24 14.82 0.29
N ASP A 85 12.87 14.48 -0.94
CA ASP A 85 12.74 15.46 -2.02
C ASP A 85 11.49 16.34 -1.78
N GLU A 86 11.63 17.66 -1.70
CA GLU A 86 10.57 18.61 -1.37
C GLU A 86 9.48 18.72 -2.46
N ASP A 87 9.85 18.46 -3.71
CA ASP A 87 8.95 18.49 -4.88
C ASP A 87 8.35 17.10 -5.21
N THR A 88 8.38 16.17 -4.25
CA THR A 88 7.94 14.80 -4.45
C THR A 88 6.85 14.42 -3.45
N ILE A 89 5.78 13.80 -3.95
CA ILE A 89 4.77 13.14 -3.14
C ILE A 89 5.10 11.64 -3.12
N TYR A 90 5.39 11.14 -1.94
CA TYR A 90 5.68 9.74 -1.72
C TYR A 90 4.44 8.98 -1.27
N ILE A 91 4.15 7.86 -1.91
CA ILE A 91 3.03 6.99 -1.59
C ILE A 91 3.58 5.64 -1.13
N LYS A 92 3.41 5.33 0.15
CA LYS A 92 3.77 4.01 0.69
C LYS A 92 2.65 3.02 0.43
N LEU A 93 2.99 1.88 -0.16
CA LEU A 93 2.10 0.75 -0.41
C LEU A 93 2.66 -0.50 0.28
N ASP A 94 1.81 -1.26 0.96
CA ASP A 94 2.19 -2.57 1.49
C ASP A 94 2.19 -3.62 0.36
N ASP A 95 3.06 -4.63 0.45
CA ASP A 95 3.26 -5.62 -0.60
C ASP A 95 2.12 -6.67 -0.70
N ASP A 96 1.13 -6.61 0.19
CA ASP A 96 -0.06 -7.49 0.21
C ASP A 96 -1.36 -6.81 -0.29
N ILE A 97 -1.26 -5.62 -0.83
CA ILE A 97 -2.37 -4.96 -1.51
C ILE A 97 -2.64 -5.69 -2.83
N VAL A 98 -3.88 -6.16 -3.03
CA VAL A 98 -4.27 -6.90 -4.25
C VAL A 98 -5.22 -6.12 -5.13
N TRP A 99 -5.83 -5.07 -4.61
CA TRP A 99 -6.76 -4.21 -5.35
C TRP A 99 -6.70 -2.77 -4.86
N ILE A 100 -6.74 -1.85 -5.78
CA ILE A 100 -6.78 -0.41 -5.56
C ILE A 100 -7.95 0.15 -6.38
N GLU A 101 -8.76 0.99 -5.76
CA GLU A 101 -9.90 1.64 -6.44
C GLU A 101 -9.42 2.43 -7.66
N PRO A 102 -10.09 2.31 -8.82
CA PRO A 102 -9.79 3.15 -9.98
C PRO A 102 -9.84 4.65 -9.63
N GLY A 103 -8.81 5.40 -10.07
CA GLY A 103 -8.66 6.82 -9.74
C GLY A 103 -8.15 7.12 -8.33
N TYR A 104 -7.76 6.09 -7.57
CA TYR A 104 -7.22 6.25 -6.22
C TYR A 104 -6.00 7.18 -6.17
N PHE A 105 -5.02 6.95 -7.05
CA PHE A 105 -3.78 7.73 -7.03
C PHE A 105 -4.04 9.21 -7.33
N GLU A 106 -4.91 9.50 -8.27
CA GLU A 106 -5.32 10.87 -8.61
C GLU A 106 -6.02 11.55 -7.43
N LYS A 107 -6.93 10.84 -6.77
CA LYS A 107 -7.69 11.35 -5.62
C LYS A 107 -6.78 11.63 -4.42
N ILE A 108 -5.92 10.68 -4.04
CA ILE A 108 -5.06 10.82 -2.85
C ILE A 108 -3.99 11.90 -3.05
N VAL A 109 -3.41 11.98 -4.24
CA VAL A 109 -2.43 13.02 -4.60
C VAL A 109 -3.10 14.40 -4.60
N GLN A 110 -4.28 14.53 -5.21
CA GLN A 110 -5.00 15.79 -5.21
C GLN A 110 -5.36 16.22 -3.79
N PHE A 111 -5.90 15.29 -3.00
CA PHE A 111 -6.22 15.57 -1.60
C PHE A 111 -5.00 16.05 -0.81
N ARG A 112 -3.83 15.42 -1.02
CA ARG A 112 -2.58 15.82 -0.35
C ARG A 112 -2.12 17.21 -0.76
N ILE A 113 -2.28 17.58 -2.04
CA ILE A 113 -1.93 18.90 -2.56
C ILE A 113 -2.85 19.98 -1.98
N ASP A 114 -4.16 19.71 -1.93
CA ASP A 114 -5.17 20.65 -1.47
C ASP A 114 -5.15 20.83 0.06
N ASN A 115 -4.51 19.90 0.79
CA ASN A 115 -4.47 19.88 2.24
C ASN A 115 -3.03 19.77 2.79
N PRO A 116 -2.17 20.77 2.54
CA PRO A 116 -0.77 20.75 2.93
C PRO A 116 -0.52 20.71 4.44
N GLN A 117 -1.54 21.05 5.24
CA GLN A 117 -1.50 21.01 6.71
C GLN A 117 -1.41 19.62 7.29
N TYR A 118 -1.76 18.58 6.54
CA TYR A 118 -1.65 17.20 7.00
C TYR A 118 -0.27 16.63 6.67
N PHE A 119 0.44 16.17 7.69
CA PHE A 119 1.74 15.51 7.50
C PHE A 119 1.59 14.19 6.74
N VAL A 120 0.59 13.38 7.08
CA VAL A 120 0.29 12.09 6.45
C VAL A 120 -1.19 12.03 6.13
N VAL A 121 -1.52 11.52 4.93
CA VAL A 121 -2.88 11.14 4.55
C VAL A 121 -2.92 9.65 4.26
N SER A 122 -3.95 8.97 4.73
CA SER A 122 -4.13 7.53 4.53
C SER A 122 -5.50 7.26 3.92
N PRO A 123 -5.59 6.36 2.94
CA PRO A 123 -6.88 5.89 2.46
C PRO A 123 -7.56 5.00 3.50
N MET A 124 -8.81 4.68 3.27
CA MET A 124 -9.46 3.62 4.00
C MET A 124 -8.95 2.27 3.50
N VAL A 125 -8.39 1.48 4.41
CA VAL A 125 -7.96 0.11 4.16
C VAL A 125 -9.06 -0.83 4.65
N ILE A 126 -9.73 -1.51 3.74
CA ILE A 126 -10.92 -2.30 4.06
C ILE A 126 -10.61 -3.45 5.03
N ASN A 127 -9.56 -4.20 4.78
CA ASN A 127 -9.14 -5.28 5.69
C ASN A 127 -8.26 -4.76 6.84
N ASN A 128 -8.76 -3.75 7.55
CA ASN A 128 -8.07 -3.15 8.69
C ASN A 128 -9.01 -3.05 9.90
N GLN A 129 -8.56 -3.51 11.05
CA GLN A 129 -9.37 -3.55 12.27
C GLN A 129 -9.83 -2.15 12.73
N LYS A 130 -9.00 -1.13 12.60
CA LYS A 130 -9.37 0.24 12.99
C LYS A 130 -10.42 0.82 12.06
N THR A 131 -10.26 0.62 10.76
CA THR A 131 -11.25 1.05 9.75
C THR A 131 -12.58 0.33 9.97
N SER A 132 -12.56 -0.97 10.22
CA SER A 132 -13.77 -1.75 10.52
C SER A 132 -14.46 -1.26 11.79
N TYR A 133 -13.68 -0.89 12.81
CA TYR A 133 -14.21 -0.28 14.04
C TYR A 133 -14.94 1.04 13.75
N VAL A 134 -14.31 1.93 12.97
CA VAL A 134 -14.92 3.22 12.59
C VAL A 134 -16.21 2.98 11.82
N PHE A 135 -16.23 2.10 10.82
CA PHE A 135 -17.43 1.78 10.04
C PHE A 135 -18.57 1.25 10.92
N GLN A 136 -18.26 0.48 11.95
CA GLN A 136 -19.27 0.00 12.90
C GLN A 136 -19.79 1.13 13.80
N CYS A 137 -18.91 2.01 14.27
CA CYS A 137 -19.32 3.16 15.09
C CYS A 137 -20.22 4.12 14.32
N GLU A 138 -19.94 4.32 13.04
CA GLU A 138 -20.74 5.15 12.13
C GLU A 138 -21.99 4.45 11.58
N GLY A 139 -22.22 3.19 11.97
CA GLY A 139 -23.38 2.42 11.51
C GLY A 139 -23.34 2.04 10.02
N LEU A 140 -22.19 2.16 9.38
CA LEU A 140 -22.00 1.89 7.95
C LEU A 140 -21.85 0.40 7.66
N LEU A 141 -21.31 -0.37 8.61
CA LEU A 141 -21.08 -1.80 8.43
C LEU A 141 -22.29 -2.62 8.86
N PRO A 142 -23.02 -3.28 7.92
CA PRO A 142 -24.26 -3.99 8.23
C PRO A 142 -24.05 -5.34 8.91
N ILE A 143 -22.82 -5.74 9.16
CA ILE A 143 -22.49 -7.05 9.73
C ILE A 143 -22.87 -7.07 11.21
N LYS A 144 -24.07 -7.54 11.51
CA LYS A 144 -24.66 -7.60 12.86
C LYS A 144 -23.93 -8.54 13.85
N ARG A 145 -22.93 -9.29 13.41
CA ARG A 145 -22.32 -10.38 14.18
C ARG A 145 -21.14 -9.98 15.06
N TYR A 146 -20.69 -8.76 14.95
CA TYR A 146 -19.56 -8.33 15.75
C TYR A 146 -20.05 -7.50 16.93
N ARG A 147 -19.80 -8.01 18.12
CA ARG A 147 -19.71 -7.21 19.33
C ARG A 147 -18.91 -5.97 19.00
N ARG A 148 -19.27 -4.82 19.57
CA ARG A 148 -18.57 -3.54 19.48
C ARG A 148 -17.09 -3.77 19.15
N ALA A 149 -16.68 -3.53 17.91
CA ALA A 149 -15.32 -3.82 17.50
C ALA A 149 -14.42 -2.97 18.37
N ASP A 150 -13.57 -3.60 19.12
CA ASP A 150 -12.44 -2.97 19.73
C ASP A 150 -11.48 -2.58 18.59
N PRO A 151 -10.94 -1.34 18.54
CA PRO A 151 -9.97 -0.94 17.54
C PRO A 151 -8.70 -1.82 17.54
N PHE A 152 -8.52 -2.64 18.55
CA PHE A 152 -7.44 -3.63 18.68
C PHE A 152 -7.91 -5.08 18.49
N ASP A 153 -9.18 -5.31 18.10
CA ASP A 153 -9.67 -6.66 17.87
C ASP A 153 -8.94 -7.32 16.69
N LYS A 154 -8.41 -8.51 16.94
CA LYS A 154 -7.65 -9.28 15.94
C LYS A 154 -8.53 -10.17 15.08
N ILE A 155 -9.86 -9.97 15.07
CA ILE A 155 -10.81 -10.83 14.33
C ILE A 155 -10.46 -10.91 12.84
N LEU A 156 -10.05 -9.82 12.22
CA LEU A 156 -9.64 -9.78 10.82
C LEU A 156 -8.42 -10.65 10.51
N LEU A 157 -7.53 -10.79 11.49
CA LEU A 157 -6.35 -11.66 11.37
C LEU A 157 -6.66 -13.12 11.65
N LYS A 158 -7.78 -13.41 12.35
CA LYS A 158 -8.15 -14.75 12.82
C LYS A 158 -9.26 -15.41 12.00
N SER A 159 -10.06 -14.63 11.27
CA SER A 159 -11.23 -15.12 10.55
C SER A 159 -11.23 -14.71 9.08
N GLY A 160 -10.76 -15.63 8.22
CA GLY A 160 -10.85 -15.44 6.76
C GLY A 160 -12.28 -15.29 6.27
N LYS A 161 -13.27 -15.90 6.98
CA LYS A 161 -14.70 -15.73 6.66
C LYS A 161 -15.12 -14.27 6.85
N PHE A 162 -14.78 -13.65 7.97
CA PHE A 162 -15.09 -12.25 8.21
C PHE A 162 -14.40 -11.32 7.23
N ALA A 163 -13.10 -11.53 6.96
CA ALA A 163 -12.37 -10.75 5.98
C ALA A 163 -13.05 -10.82 4.60
N LYS A 164 -13.48 -12.01 4.17
CA LYS A 164 -14.22 -12.18 2.91
C LYS A 164 -15.57 -11.43 2.92
N GLU A 165 -16.36 -11.54 3.97
CA GLU A 165 -17.66 -10.86 4.09
C GLU A 165 -17.46 -9.33 4.05
N LEU A 166 -16.42 -8.81 4.71
CA LEU A 166 -16.09 -7.39 4.72
C LEU A 166 -15.69 -6.87 3.32
N HIS A 167 -14.84 -7.63 2.60
CA HIS A 167 -14.47 -7.25 1.23
C HIS A 167 -15.68 -7.29 0.30
N GLN A 168 -16.53 -8.32 0.43
CA GLN A 168 -17.73 -8.43 -0.39
C GLN A 168 -18.68 -7.25 -0.16
N TRP A 169 -18.94 -6.90 1.10
CA TRP A 169 -19.74 -5.73 1.45
C TRP A 169 -19.21 -4.42 0.85
N PHE A 170 -17.90 -4.28 0.75
CA PHE A 170 -17.31 -3.08 0.18
C PHE A 170 -17.40 -3.03 -1.35
N ILE A 171 -17.38 -4.19 -2.01
CA ILE A 171 -17.44 -4.28 -3.48
C ILE A 171 -18.88 -4.10 -3.98
N ASP A 172 -19.88 -4.56 -3.22
CA ASP A 172 -21.32 -4.45 -3.55
C ASP A 172 -21.86 -3.02 -3.35
#